data_900031acedd420d6b894b56c662fe6a9
#
_entry.id   900031acedd420d6b894b56c662fe6a9
#
_cell.length_a   1.000
_cell.length_b   1.000
_cell.length_c   1.000
_cell.angle_alpha   90.00
_cell.angle_beta   90.00
_cell.angle_gamma   90.00
#
_symmetry.space_group_name_H-M   'P 1'
#
loop_
_entity.id
_entity.type
_entity.pdbx_description
1 polymer ?
#
loop_
_entity_poly.entity_id
_entity_poly.type
_entity_poly.pdbx_seq_one_letter_code
_entity_poly.pdbx_strand_id
1 'polypeptide(L)'
;MRKIIFIAIFVFGGLIFFQNARAAVSGNLGESVFFVVDQKYDSSDRNRVEATLRKIGQRAYFYTENNYFNSLNSVQQNNFLNAQNSLADEFDNVIYPKLTEFYGSEWNPGIDNNSRITFLFTPMADDAGGYFRTNDEFLVSEMADSNEREMIYFNAKHAVNNRAKALIAHEFQHLINFNQKNKILNIDDEVWLNEMRSEYAPTIVGYDDVYDGSNISYREKHFLATPGDPLAEWKNVSEDYGVINFFAQYLADNYGGNIFSSMIKNSKTGVASVNQALSDSGFNKDFSGIFSDWTVANILNDCSLDDGNYCYKNSNLAGIKIEPTAKYDIFAPLTSVSIGGKIQDWSARWYKFSGANLADKTLRLNFEGKNTSGDFKIPYIAETSSGEISFEYMKLVNDSGMSYVKDFGDKIKNVLVIPASHSIDAKTVSASDDAKSFTLTVNVIDNSDVPWEELTENKTNFIKLELSDGSLVRARGDYGVYIINGQYKRHILDGKIFDFYGHLSWATVNEVDPTILAGYEESFLVRAAGDERVYEINGDKTKHWLNMSAEAFSVSGRRWDAVSVINRMERDFYATGADVKF
;
A
#
# COMPACT_ATOMS: atom_id res chain seq x y z
N MET A 1 -79.37 22.26 12.32
CA MET A 1 -78.00 22.03 11.87
C MET A 1 -77.03 22.75 12.84
N ARG A 2 -76.51 22.04 13.84
CA ARG A 2 -75.56 22.58 14.82
C ARG A 2 -74.14 22.27 14.36
N LYS A 3 -73.34 23.31 14.06
CA LYS A 3 -71.91 23.18 13.79
C LYS A 3 -71.15 23.02 15.09
N ILE A 4 -70.47 21.90 15.24
CA ILE A 4 -69.53 21.64 16.37
C ILE A 4 -68.15 22.11 15.87
N ILE A 5 -67.58 23.12 16.55
CA ILE A 5 -66.22 23.60 16.32
C ILE A 5 -65.32 22.80 17.26
N PHE A 6 -64.40 22.01 16.69
CA PHE A 6 -63.30 21.38 17.45
C PHE A 6 -62.14 22.37 17.58
N ILE A 7 -61.84 22.79 18.78
CA ILE A 7 -60.65 23.55 19.12
C ILE A 7 -59.57 22.50 19.48
N ALA A 8 -58.56 22.35 18.61
CA ALA A 8 -57.37 21.56 18.91
C ALA A 8 -56.39 22.40 19.75
N ILE A 9 -56.24 22.07 21.01
CA ILE A 9 -55.23 22.66 21.88
C ILE A 9 -53.92 21.91 21.59
N PHE A 10 -52.97 22.58 20.90
CA PHE A 10 -51.59 22.12 20.80
C PHE A 10 -50.86 22.43 22.09
N VAL A 11 -50.64 21.40 22.91
CA VAL A 11 -49.68 21.46 24.02
C VAL A 11 -48.30 21.29 23.46
N PHE A 12 -47.55 22.36 23.33
CA PHE A 12 -46.10 22.30 23.06
C PHE A 12 -45.41 21.81 24.33
N GLY A 13 -45.24 20.50 24.42
CA GLY A 13 -44.32 19.90 25.40
C GLY A 13 -42.88 20.15 24.93
N GLY A 14 -42.28 21.21 25.47
CA GLY A 14 -40.83 21.42 25.31
C GLY A 14 -40.09 20.26 25.97
N LEU A 15 -39.61 19.31 25.19
CA LEU A 15 -38.58 18.38 25.62
C LEU A 15 -37.29 19.19 25.84
N ILE A 16 -37.08 19.60 27.10
CA ILE A 16 -35.76 20.09 27.52
C ILE A 16 -34.85 18.86 27.50
N PHE A 17 -34.07 18.70 26.44
CA PHE A 17 -32.92 17.83 26.46
C PHE A 17 -31.93 18.41 27.47
N PHE A 18 -31.93 17.87 28.68
CA PHE A 18 -30.77 18.00 29.55
C PHE A 18 -29.63 17.25 28.86
N GLN A 19 -28.85 17.96 28.07
CA GLN A 19 -27.49 17.55 27.83
C GLN A 19 -26.84 17.53 29.20
N ASN A 20 -26.67 16.34 29.77
CA ASN A 20 -25.77 16.14 30.87
C ASN A 20 -24.38 16.50 30.35
N ALA A 21 -24.00 17.79 30.43
CA ALA A 21 -22.62 18.19 30.30
C ALA A 21 -21.90 17.46 31.43
N ARG A 22 -21.28 16.31 31.13
CA ARG A 22 -20.34 15.70 32.05
C ARG A 22 -19.26 16.75 32.31
N ALA A 23 -19.02 17.01 33.60
CA ALA A 23 -17.88 17.84 33.98
C ALA A 23 -16.62 17.21 33.39
N ALA A 24 -15.81 18.02 32.72
CA ALA A 24 -14.49 17.58 32.25
C ALA A 24 -13.78 16.87 33.39
N VAL A 25 -13.20 15.70 33.15
CA VAL A 25 -12.47 14.94 34.15
C VAL A 25 -11.33 15.82 34.65
N SER A 26 -11.49 16.44 35.81
CA SER A 26 -10.44 17.21 36.47
C SER A 26 -9.54 16.23 37.20
N GLY A 27 -8.46 15.76 36.53
CA GLY A 27 -7.47 14.94 37.20
C GLY A 27 -6.73 15.77 38.25
N ASN A 28 -6.78 15.33 39.49
CA ASN A 28 -5.98 15.91 40.56
C ASN A 28 -4.71 15.07 40.77
N LEU A 29 -3.57 15.69 40.86
CA LEU A 29 -2.33 15.00 41.17
C LEU A 29 -2.45 14.18 42.46
N GLY A 30 -2.14 12.89 42.39
CA GLY A 30 -2.30 11.92 43.48
C GLY A 30 -3.67 11.22 43.54
N GLU A 31 -4.61 11.58 42.67
CA GLU A 31 -5.90 10.89 42.55
C GLU A 31 -5.74 9.50 41.94
N SER A 32 -6.43 8.51 42.52
CA SER A 32 -6.47 7.13 42.01
C SER A 32 -7.81 6.87 41.32
N VAL A 33 -7.73 6.26 40.11
CA VAL A 33 -8.89 5.90 39.29
C VAL A 33 -8.74 4.45 38.83
N PHE A 34 -9.86 3.77 38.63
CA PHE A 34 -9.89 2.47 38.01
C PHE A 34 -10.01 2.59 36.49
N PHE A 35 -9.15 1.88 35.78
CA PHE A 35 -9.17 1.77 34.32
C PHE A 35 -9.49 0.34 33.90
N VAL A 36 -10.29 0.19 32.88
CA VAL A 36 -10.43 -1.05 32.12
C VAL A 36 -9.17 -1.20 31.22
N VAL A 37 -8.59 -2.38 31.21
CA VAL A 37 -7.42 -2.74 30.39
C VAL A 37 -7.74 -3.95 29.52
N ASP A 38 -7.04 -4.09 28.40
CA ASP A 38 -7.18 -5.29 27.58
C ASP A 38 -6.43 -6.45 28.24
N GLN A 39 -7.18 -7.48 28.61
CA GLN A 39 -6.68 -8.68 29.27
C GLN A 39 -5.60 -9.38 28.44
N LYS A 40 -5.70 -9.33 27.10
CA LYS A 40 -4.73 -9.92 26.19
C LYS A 40 -3.32 -9.36 26.36
N TYR A 41 -3.22 -8.06 26.68
CA TYR A 41 -1.93 -7.38 26.82
C TYR A 41 -1.48 -7.26 28.28
N ASP A 42 -2.36 -7.44 29.26
CA ASP A 42 -2.00 -7.31 30.67
C ASP A 42 -1.11 -8.47 31.15
N SER A 43 0.00 -8.18 31.84
CA SER A 43 0.97 -9.19 32.28
C SER A 43 0.43 -10.22 33.29
N SER A 44 -0.79 -10.05 33.79
CA SER A 44 -1.44 -10.87 34.81
C SER A 44 -2.88 -11.21 34.45
N ASP A 45 -3.26 -11.09 33.15
CA ASP A 45 -4.60 -11.39 32.62
C ASP A 45 -5.73 -10.62 33.31
N ARG A 46 -5.44 -9.40 33.80
CA ARG A 46 -6.45 -8.54 34.44
C ARG A 46 -7.22 -7.75 33.36
N ASN A 47 -8.49 -7.47 33.65
CA ASN A 47 -9.33 -6.60 32.82
C ASN A 47 -9.53 -5.22 33.43
N ARG A 48 -9.00 -4.96 34.64
CA ARG A 48 -9.13 -3.70 35.35
C ARG A 48 -7.94 -3.48 36.27
N VAL A 49 -7.45 -2.24 36.33
CA VAL A 49 -6.35 -1.83 37.20
C VAL A 49 -6.68 -0.51 37.88
N GLU A 50 -6.14 -0.31 39.10
CA GLU A 50 -6.20 0.97 39.78
C GLU A 50 -4.88 1.71 39.53
N ALA A 51 -4.96 2.97 39.09
CA ALA A 51 -3.79 3.78 38.80
C ALA A 51 -3.91 5.19 39.38
N THR A 52 -2.79 5.74 39.84
CA THR A 52 -2.67 7.07 40.40
C THR A 52 -2.09 8.05 39.40
N LEU A 53 -2.69 9.24 39.29
CA LEU A 53 -2.19 10.36 38.52
C LEU A 53 -0.90 10.90 39.16
N ARG A 54 0.25 10.67 38.48
CA ARG A 54 1.56 11.03 39.03
C ARG A 54 2.20 12.22 38.35
N LYS A 55 1.78 12.56 37.12
CA LYS A 55 2.27 13.75 36.39
C LYS A 55 1.13 14.33 35.56
N ILE A 56 1.06 15.65 35.53
CA ILE A 56 0.18 16.41 34.64
C ILE A 56 1.07 17.21 33.69
N GLY A 57 0.98 16.91 32.39
CA GLY A 57 1.58 17.67 31.30
C GLY A 57 0.62 18.73 30.76
N GLN A 58 1.06 19.50 29.76
CA GLN A 58 0.18 20.44 29.07
C GLN A 58 -0.85 19.71 28.22
N ARG A 59 -0.44 18.60 27.57
CA ARG A 59 -1.21 17.82 26.61
C ARG A 59 -1.69 16.49 27.14
N ALA A 60 -1.19 16.01 28.29
CA ALA A 60 -1.54 14.69 28.78
C ALA A 60 -1.51 14.55 30.30
N TYR A 61 -2.30 13.56 30.78
CA TYR A 61 -2.26 12.99 32.13
C TYR A 61 -1.46 11.70 32.11
N PHE A 62 -0.62 11.49 33.12
CA PHE A 62 0.23 10.30 33.24
C PHE A 62 -0.14 9.53 34.51
N TYR A 63 -0.94 8.48 34.32
CA TYR A 63 -1.34 7.56 35.37
C TYR A 63 -0.38 6.38 35.44
N THR A 64 -0.10 5.91 36.65
CA THR A 64 0.73 4.71 36.88
C THR A 64 -0.05 3.72 37.73
N GLU A 65 -0.11 2.48 37.29
CA GLU A 65 -0.77 1.38 38.00
C GLU A 65 -0.16 1.19 39.40
N ASN A 66 -1.01 1.08 40.42
CA ASN A 66 -0.58 1.16 41.79
C ASN A 66 0.26 -0.04 42.26
N ASN A 67 -0.15 -1.27 41.89
CA ASN A 67 0.60 -2.47 42.30
C ASN A 67 2.00 -2.50 41.70
N TYR A 68 2.12 -2.12 40.44
CA TYR A 68 3.44 -2.00 39.78
C TYR A 68 4.32 -0.97 40.50
N PHE A 69 3.81 0.24 40.71
CA PHE A 69 4.59 1.29 41.34
C PHE A 69 5.02 0.91 42.78
N ASN A 70 4.13 0.29 43.53
CA ASN A 70 4.40 -0.15 44.91
C ASN A 70 5.35 -1.35 44.97
N SER A 71 5.50 -2.11 43.89
CA SER A 71 6.47 -3.22 43.81
C SER A 71 7.91 -2.73 43.62
N LEU A 72 8.10 -1.48 43.16
CA LEU A 72 9.39 -0.86 42.95
C LEU A 72 10.00 -0.40 44.29
N ASN A 73 11.33 -0.57 44.45
CA ASN A 73 12.03 0.05 45.58
C ASN A 73 12.13 1.59 45.37
N SER A 74 12.50 2.34 46.42
CA SER A 74 12.54 3.80 46.38
C SER A 74 13.42 4.40 45.27
N VAL A 75 14.54 3.74 44.93
CA VAL A 75 15.42 4.17 43.82
C VAL A 75 14.73 3.97 42.50
N GLN A 76 14.11 2.80 42.29
CA GLN A 76 13.36 2.48 41.08
C GLN A 76 12.14 3.41 40.90
N GLN A 77 11.42 3.70 41.99
CA GLN A 77 10.29 4.67 41.96
C GLN A 77 10.75 6.04 41.51
N ASN A 78 11.87 6.55 42.06
CA ASN A 78 12.42 7.84 41.67
C ASN A 78 12.87 7.85 40.19
N ASN A 79 13.54 6.78 39.73
CA ASN A 79 13.94 6.66 38.32
C ASN A 79 12.71 6.64 37.39
N PHE A 80 11.66 5.90 37.77
CA PHE A 80 10.43 5.83 37.01
C PHE A 80 9.72 7.20 36.93
N LEU A 81 9.59 7.92 38.05
CA LEU A 81 9.01 9.27 38.08
C LEU A 81 9.81 10.28 37.25
N ASN A 82 11.13 10.20 37.28
CA ASN A 82 12.00 11.03 36.44
C ASN A 82 11.81 10.71 34.95
N ALA A 83 11.74 9.43 34.60
CA ALA A 83 11.44 9.01 33.23
C ALA A 83 10.05 9.51 32.78
N GLN A 84 9.03 9.34 33.60
CA GLN A 84 7.67 9.82 33.31
C GLN A 84 7.61 11.35 33.13
N ASN A 85 8.35 12.13 33.95
CA ASN A 85 8.49 13.57 33.77
C ASN A 85 9.15 13.91 32.42
N SER A 86 10.25 13.23 32.07
CA SER A 86 10.93 13.43 30.79
C SER A 86 10.04 13.07 29.61
N LEU A 87 9.26 11.98 29.70
CA LEU A 87 8.32 11.58 28.64
C LEU A 87 7.17 12.59 28.49
N ALA A 88 6.69 13.18 29.60
CA ALA A 88 5.68 14.22 29.56
C ALA A 88 6.19 15.48 28.85
N ASP A 89 7.39 15.93 29.20
CA ASP A 89 8.02 17.11 28.58
C ASP A 89 8.32 16.87 27.10
N GLU A 90 8.74 15.65 26.72
CA GLU A 90 8.97 15.25 25.33
C GLU A 90 7.67 15.17 24.54
N PHE A 91 6.61 14.61 25.12
CA PHE A 91 5.31 14.56 24.49
C PHE A 91 4.76 15.96 24.21
N ASP A 92 4.79 16.84 25.20
CA ASP A 92 4.27 18.21 25.08
C ASP A 92 5.05 19.08 24.07
N ASN A 93 6.38 18.92 23.99
CA ASN A 93 7.24 19.84 23.22
C ASN A 93 7.75 19.29 21.90
N VAL A 94 7.72 17.97 21.68
CA VAL A 94 8.29 17.33 20.48
C VAL A 94 7.26 16.45 19.78
N ILE A 95 6.73 15.43 20.46
CA ILE A 95 5.89 14.40 19.81
C ILE A 95 4.57 15.02 19.36
N TYR A 96 3.83 15.63 20.29
CA TYR A 96 2.51 16.19 20.00
C TYR A 96 2.54 17.23 18.87
N PRO A 97 3.38 18.30 18.92
CA PRO A 97 3.37 19.31 17.87
C PRO A 97 3.79 18.74 16.50
N LYS A 98 4.83 17.92 16.44
CA LYS A 98 5.32 17.39 15.16
C LYS A 98 4.31 16.44 14.50
N LEU A 99 3.71 15.51 15.26
CA LEU A 99 2.79 14.55 14.68
C LEU A 99 1.44 15.20 14.34
N THR A 100 0.95 16.15 15.14
CA THR A 100 -0.29 16.86 14.80
C THR A 100 -0.12 17.81 13.62
N GLU A 101 1.04 18.44 13.46
CA GLU A 101 1.37 19.23 12.26
C GLU A 101 1.38 18.35 11.00
N PHE A 102 1.94 17.17 11.10
CA PHE A 102 2.13 16.27 9.98
C PHE A 102 0.85 15.51 9.59
N TYR A 103 0.21 14.85 10.54
CA TYR A 103 -0.95 13.98 10.29
C TYR A 103 -2.29 14.67 10.50
N GLY A 104 -2.36 15.74 11.27
CA GLY A 104 -3.57 16.33 11.82
C GLY A 104 -3.73 15.97 13.30
N SER A 105 -4.77 16.54 13.96
CA SER A 105 -5.00 16.32 15.39
C SER A 105 -5.66 14.98 15.70
N GLU A 106 -5.48 14.51 16.92
CA GLU A 106 -6.38 13.59 17.60
C GLU A 106 -7.75 14.24 17.81
N TRP A 107 -8.73 13.47 18.33
CA TRP A 107 -10.02 14.02 18.68
C TRP A 107 -9.92 14.89 19.95
N ASN A 108 -10.03 16.21 19.78
CA ASN A 108 -9.85 17.19 20.84
C ASN A 108 -11.02 18.19 20.85
N PRO A 109 -11.71 18.39 22.00
CA PRO A 109 -11.40 17.94 23.37
C PRO A 109 -11.81 16.50 23.71
N GLY A 110 -12.25 15.69 22.75
CA GLY A 110 -12.53 14.28 22.91
C GLY A 110 -13.88 13.94 23.56
N ILE A 111 -14.05 12.66 23.90
CA ILE A 111 -15.29 12.13 24.45
C ILE A 111 -15.56 12.61 25.87
N ASP A 112 -14.51 12.83 26.68
CA ASP A 112 -14.60 13.31 28.06
C ASP A 112 -14.63 14.85 28.16
N ASN A 113 -14.61 15.54 27.02
CA ASN A 113 -14.53 16.99 26.91
C ASN A 113 -13.30 17.60 27.62
N ASN A 114 -12.17 16.85 27.62
CA ASN A 114 -10.89 17.27 28.16
C ASN A 114 -9.84 17.30 27.04
N SER A 115 -9.07 18.35 26.93
CA SER A 115 -8.03 18.50 25.89
C SER A 115 -6.75 17.72 26.18
N ARG A 116 -6.69 16.95 27.26
CA ARG A 116 -5.53 16.14 27.65
C ARG A 116 -5.77 14.67 27.41
N ILE A 117 -4.86 14.07 26.70
CA ILE A 117 -4.80 12.62 26.50
C ILE A 117 -4.42 11.94 27.82
N THR A 118 -4.92 10.74 28.06
CA THR A 118 -4.56 9.92 29.22
C THR A 118 -3.52 8.86 28.83
N PHE A 119 -2.33 8.89 29.43
CA PHE A 119 -1.38 7.78 29.39
C PHE A 119 -1.54 6.92 30.64
N LEU A 120 -1.79 5.63 30.45
CA LEU A 120 -1.82 4.63 31.51
C LEU A 120 -0.57 3.75 31.43
N PHE A 121 0.33 3.91 32.39
CA PHE A 121 1.50 3.05 32.58
C PHE A 121 1.11 1.83 33.41
N THR A 122 1.03 0.68 32.78
CA THR A 122 0.67 -0.61 33.40
C THR A 122 1.64 -1.71 32.92
N PRO A 123 1.97 -2.73 33.74
CA PRO A 123 2.81 -3.82 33.28
C PRO A 123 2.06 -4.67 32.25
N MET A 124 2.69 -4.88 31.11
CA MET A 124 2.17 -5.69 30.01
C MET A 124 2.99 -6.96 29.79
N ALA A 125 2.53 -7.81 28.88
CA ALA A 125 3.31 -8.93 28.35
C ALA A 125 4.64 -8.42 27.80
N ASP A 126 5.68 -9.25 27.78
CA ASP A 126 7.05 -8.80 27.52
C ASP A 126 7.27 -8.34 26.07
N ASP A 127 6.44 -8.78 25.15
CA ASP A 127 6.43 -8.40 23.71
C ASP A 127 5.60 -7.17 23.40
N ALA A 128 4.76 -6.70 24.33
CA ALA A 128 3.90 -5.53 24.15
C ALA A 128 4.62 -4.24 24.60
N GLY A 129 4.71 -3.25 23.70
CA GLY A 129 5.24 -1.91 24.00
C GLY A 129 4.20 -0.95 24.54
N GLY A 130 3.03 -0.96 23.94
CA GLY A 130 1.85 -0.16 24.24
C GLY A 130 0.68 -0.63 23.40
N TYR A 131 -0.45 0.03 23.52
CA TYR A 131 -1.58 -0.12 22.61
C TYR A 131 -2.56 1.05 22.76
N PHE A 132 -3.33 1.26 21.70
CA PHE A 132 -4.52 2.11 21.66
C PHE A 132 -5.78 1.24 21.61
N ARG A 133 -6.86 1.68 22.25
CA ARG A 133 -8.16 1.00 22.21
C ARG A 133 -9.22 1.93 21.64
N THR A 134 -9.76 1.58 20.50
CA THR A 134 -10.90 2.30 19.90
C THR A 134 -12.13 2.35 20.83
N ASN A 135 -12.34 1.31 21.67
CA ASN A 135 -13.48 1.26 22.60
C ASN A 135 -13.52 2.45 23.57
N ASP A 136 -12.37 3.00 23.94
CA ASP A 136 -12.29 4.12 24.89
C ASP A 136 -12.80 5.45 24.31
N GLU A 137 -12.89 5.52 22.98
CA GLU A 137 -13.41 6.66 22.23
C GLU A 137 -14.96 6.69 22.13
N PHE A 138 -15.65 5.77 22.80
CA PHE A 138 -17.11 5.67 22.84
C PHE A 138 -17.65 5.80 24.26
N LEU A 139 -18.94 6.15 24.38
CA LEU A 139 -19.61 6.16 25.68
C LEU A 139 -19.74 4.73 26.22
N VAL A 140 -19.72 4.57 27.55
CA VAL A 140 -19.98 3.27 28.22
C VAL A 140 -21.35 2.70 27.83
N SER A 141 -22.32 3.56 27.47
CA SER A 141 -23.62 3.12 26.94
C SER A 141 -23.53 2.47 25.54
N GLU A 142 -22.48 2.72 24.79
CA GLU A 142 -22.21 2.16 23.47
C GLU A 142 -21.22 1.00 23.56
N MET A 143 -20.17 1.16 24.38
CA MET A 143 -19.10 0.19 24.64
C MET A 143 -18.91 0.01 26.15
N ALA A 144 -19.44 -1.09 26.70
CA ALA A 144 -19.51 -1.33 28.14
C ALA A 144 -18.14 -1.36 28.86
N ASP A 145 -17.08 -1.64 28.14
CA ASP A 145 -15.71 -1.68 28.64
C ASP A 145 -14.89 -0.41 28.31
N SER A 146 -15.54 0.65 27.84
CA SER A 146 -14.91 1.96 27.58
C SER A 146 -14.45 2.64 28.87
N ASN A 147 -13.32 3.35 28.78
CA ASN A 147 -12.88 4.31 29.79
C ASN A 147 -13.39 5.74 29.51
N GLU A 148 -14.09 5.96 28.40
CA GLU A 148 -14.59 7.25 27.93
C GLU A 148 -13.50 8.34 27.96
N ARG A 149 -12.34 8.06 27.30
CA ARG A 149 -11.18 8.95 27.26
C ARG A 149 -10.34 8.72 26.00
N GLU A 150 -9.73 9.77 25.51
CA GLU A 150 -8.60 9.68 24.58
C GLU A 150 -7.39 9.15 25.34
N MET A 151 -7.05 7.87 25.16
CA MET A 151 -5.99 7.30 25.98
C MET A 151 -5.09 6.31 25.25
N ILE A 152 -3.87 6.23 25.79
CA ILE A 152 -2.80 5.34 25.35
C ILE A 152 -2.38 4.49 26.54
N TYR A 153 -2.26 3.21 26.32
CA TYR A 153 -1.71 2.26 27.27
C TYR A 153 -0.23 2.04 26.96
N PHE A 154 0.60 2.17 27.95
CA PHE A 154 2.05 2.06 27.82
C PHE A 154 2.61 1.03 28.78
N ASN A 155 3.47 0.14 28.30
CA ASN A 155 4.12 -0.85 29.16
C ASN A 155 5.06 -0.17 30.14
N ALA A 156 4.70 -0.18 31.42
CA ALA A 156 5.45 0.48 32.49
C ALA A 156 6.91 0.00 32.57
N LYS A 157 7.21 -1.25 32.17
CA LYS A 157 8.56 -1.80 32.13
C LYS A 157 9.48 -1.08 31.12
N HIS A 158 8.89 -0.42 30.11
CA HIS A 158 9.62 0.30 29.07
C HIS A 158 9.78 1.79 29.36
N ALA A 159 9.19 2.34 30.42
CA ALA A 159 9.23 3.78 30.71
C ALA A 159 10.66 4.35 30.85
N VAL A 160 11.61 3.56 31.32
CA VAL A 160 13.05 3.93 31.46
C VAL A 160 13.89 3.47 30.26
N ASN A 161 13.28 2.91 29.22
CA ASN A 161 13.96 2.40 28.03
C ASN A 161 14.21 3.53 27.02
N ASN A 162 15.32 3.48 26.29
CA ASN A 162 15.65 4.44 25.23
C ASN A 162 14.57 4.51 24.13
N ARG A 163 13.82 3.44 23.91
CA ARG A 163 12.73 3.37 22.93
C ARG A 163 11.39 3.94 23.43
N ALA A 164 11.28 4.33 24.70
CA ALA A 164 10.01 4.80 25.27
C ALA A 164 9.38 5.94 24.47
N LYS A 165 10.19 6.90 24.02
CA LYS A 165 9.73 8.03 23.20
C LYS A 165 9.20 7.59 21.83
N ALA A 166 9.90 6.67 21.17
CA ALA A 166 9.46 6.12 19.88
C ALA A 166 8.14 5.35 20.01
N LEU A 167 7.97 4.56 21.08
CA LEU A 167 6.73 3.85 21.37
C LEU A 167 5.57 4.84 21.62
N ILE A 168 5.79 5.92 22.38
CA ILE A 168 4.75 6.95 22.58
C ILE A 168 4.36 7.62 21.26
N ALA A 169 5.32 7.90 20.38
CA ALA A 169 5.04 8.47 19.07
C ALA A 169 4.20 7.52 18.19
N HIS A 170 4.51 6.23 18.23
CA HIS A 170 3.75 5.18 17.55
C HIS A 170 2.30 5.13 18.05
N GLU A 171 2.08 5.00 19.36
CA GLU A 171 0.73 4.89 19.94
C GLU A 171 -0.08 6.19 19.76
N PHE A 172 0.56 7.35 19.82
CA PHE A 172 -0.12 8.62 19.59
C PHE A 172 -0.59 8.76 18.12
N GLN A 173 0.12 8.16 17.18
CA GLN A 173 -0.34 8.14 15.78
C GLN A 173 -1.66 7.39 15.64
N HIS A 174 -1.90 6.32 16.39
CA HIS A 174 -3.19 5.62 16.38
C HIS A 174 -4.36 6.50 16.83
N LEU A 175 -4.18 7.31 17.89
CA LEU A 175 -5.18 8.31 18.30
C LEU A 175 -5.48 9.33 17.19
N ILE A 176 -4.43 9.84 16.53
CA ILE A 176 -4.61 10.74 15.39
C ILE A 176 -5.35 10.02 14.26
N ASN A 177 -4.98 8.78 13.95
CA ASN A 177 -5.64 8.00 12.90
C ASN A 177 -7.13 7.80 13.18
N PHE A 178 -7.48 7.48 14.41
CA PHE A 178 -8.89 7.35 14.81
C PHE A 178 -9.66 8.63 14.51
N ASN A 179 -9.16 9.80 14.91
CA ASN A 179 -9.83 11.06 14.61
C ASN A 179 -9.92 11.32 13.10
N GLN A 180 -8.82 11.20 12.37
CA GLN A 180 -8.76 11.60 10.96
C GLN A 180 -9.57 10.63 10.06
N LYS A 181 -9.50 9.31 10.30
CA LYS A 181 -10.18 8.30 9.51
C LYS A 181 -11.59 8.00 10.04
N ASN A 182 -11.71 7.60 11.31
CA ASN A 182 -13.00 7.12 11.82
C ASN A 182 -13.96 8.28 12.12
N LYS A 183 -13.51 9.32 12.82
CA LYS A 183 -14.40 10.42 13.24
C LYS A 183 -14.68 11.41 12.11
N ILE A 184 -13.67 11.90 11.39
CA ILE A 184 -13.83 12.94 10.38
C ILE A 184 -14.33 12.35 9.07
N LEU A 185 -13.73 11.25 8.58
CA LEU A 185 -14.05 10.65 7.29
C LEU A 185 -15.08 9.52 7.39
N ASN A 186 -15.37 9.01 8.58
CA ASN A 186 -16.25 7.86 8.84
C ASN A 186 -15.82 6.61 8.06
N ILE A 187 -14.52 6.27 8.14
CA ILE A 187 -13.87 5.17 7.43
C ILE A 187 -13.04 4.36 8.42
N ASP A 188 -13.21 3.04 8.41
CA ASP A 188 -12.30 2.12 9.08
C ASP A 188 -11.14 1.80 8.13
N ASP A 189 -9.92 2.12 8.55
CA ASP A 189 -8.73 1.87 7.74
C ASP A 189 -8.23 0.42 7.92
N GLU A 190 -7.47 -0.06 6.95
CA GLU A 190 -6.83 -1.37 7.07
C GLU A 190 -5.71 -1.32 8.11
N VAL A 191 -5.62 -2.37 8.94
CA VAL A 191 -4.71 -2.42 10.10
C VAL A 191 -3.26 -2.23 9.67
N TRP A 192 -2.80 -2.95 8.63
CA TRP A 192 -1.41 -2.85 8.15
C TRP A 192 -1.02 -1.41 7.75
N LEU A 193 -1.97 -0.66 7.14
CA LEU A 193 -1.70 0.72 6.70
C LEU A 193 -1.70 1.70 7.87
N ASN A 194 -2.56 1.49 8.86
CA ASN A 194 -2.55 2.24 10.11
C ASN A 194 -1.21 2.00 10.86
N GLU A 195 -0.82 0.74 11.03
CA GLU A 195 0.44 0.35 11.67
C GLU A 195 1.66 0.88 10.91
N MET A 196 1.65 0.87 9.57
CA MET A 196 2.73 1.43 8.77
C MET A 196 2.96 2.93 9.05
N ARG A 197 1.87 3.71 9.20
CA ARG A 197 1.97 5.12 9.58
C ARG A 197 2.47 5.29 11.02
N SER A 198 2.06 4.42 11.93
CA SER A 198 2.53 4.42 13.31
C SER A 198 4.01 4.04 13.42
N GLU A 199 4.46 3.07 12.63
CA GLU A 199 5.89 2.69 12.52
C GLU A 199 6.76 3.80 11.92
N TYR A 200 6.20 4.67 11.09
CA TYR A 200 6.91 5.83 10.53
C TYR A 200 6.88 7.06 11.45
N ALA A 201 6.00 7.11 12.45
CA ALA A 201 5.88 8.25 13.38
C ALA A 201 7.18 8.56 14.14
N PRO A 202 7.98 7.59 14.64
CA PRO A 202 9.30 7.84 15.21
C PRO A 202 10.26 8.58 14.26
N THR A 203 10.24 8.26 12.97
CA THR A 203 11.05 8.92 11.94
C THR A 203 10.65 10.39 11.78
N ILE A 204 9.35 10.71 11.78
CA ILE A 204 8.84 12.10 11.67
C ILE A 204 9.32 12.96 12.83
N VAL A 205 9.35 12.42 14.04
CA VAL A 205 9.81 13.16 15.21
C VAL A 205 11.33 13.23 15.35
N GLY A 206 12.09 12.44 14.55
CA GLY A 206 13.55 12.44 14.50
C GLY A 206 14.21 11.42 15.43
N TYR A 207 13.46 10.41 15.91
CA TYR A 207 14.05 9.37 16.78
C TYR A 207 14.81 8.30 16.02
N ASP A 208 14.71 8.31 14.70
CA ASP A 208 15.43 7.43 13.80
C ASP A 208 16.64 8.11 13.12
N ASP A 209 16.95 9.37 13.47
CA ASP A 209 18.12 10.10 12.92
C ASP A 209 19.44 9.45 13.35
N VAL A 210 19.49 8.87 14.54
CA VAL A 210 20.60 8.08 15.03
C VAL A 210 20.21 6.61 15.01
N TYR A 211 20.97 5.80 14.27
CA TYR A 211 20.65 4.40 14.06
C TYR A 211 20.62 3.55 15.35
N ASP A 212 21.65 3.68 16.19
CA ASP A 212 21.77 2.89 17.42
C ASP A 212 20.65 3.18 18.41
N GLY A 213 19.84 2.19 18.69
CA GLY A 213 18.69 2.27 19.60
C GLY A 213 17.43 2.88 18.98
N SER A 214 17.45 3.17 17.68
CA SER A 214 16.29 3.66 16.93
C SER A 214 15.22 2.58 16.73
N ASN A 215 14.04 2.99 16.29
CA ASN A 215 13.00 2.04 15.87
C ASN A 215 13.44 1.26 14.63
N ILE A 216 14.10 1.90 13.68
CA ILE A 216 14.66 1.25 12.49
C ILE A 216 15.62 0.12 12.88
N SER A 217 16.59 0.37 13.75
CA SER A 217 17.56 -0.67 14.18
C SER A 217 16.90 -1.84 14.91
N TYR A 218 15.79 -1.58 15.60
CA TYR A 218 15.01 -2.65 16.23
C TYR A 218 14.24 -3.48 15.20
N ARG A 219 13.65 -2.86 14.17
CA ARG A 219 12.86 -3.53 13.13
C ARG A 219 13.70 -4.27 12.10
N GLU A 220 14.94 -3.83 11.86
CA GLU A 220 15.87 -4.46 10.91
C GLU A 220 16.01 -5.95 11.09
N LYS A 221 16.26 -6.40 12.32
CA LYS A 221 16.46 -7.83 12.61
C LYS A 221 15.23 -8.68 12.25
N HIS A 222 14.02 -8.13 12.42
CA HIS A 222 12.77 -8.82 12.08
C HIS A 222 12.55 -8.83 10.57
N PHE A 223 12.82 -7.70 9.90
CA PHE A 223 12.78 -7.60 8.45
C PHE A 223 13.78 -8.55 7.78
N LEU A 224 15.05 -8.56 8.21
CA LEU A 224 16.07 -9.41 7.61
C LEU A 224 15.85 -10.90 7.87
N ALA A 225 15.22 -11.26 8.98
CA ALA A 225 14.85 -12.64 9.28
C ALA A 225 13.77 -13.18 8.35
N THR A 226 12.80 -12.33 7.97
CA THR A 226 11.63 -12.75 7.16
C THR A 226 11.25 -11.67 6.16
N PRO A 227 12.13 -11.32 5.20
CA PRO A 227 11.88 -10.22 4.25
C PRO A 227 10.73 -10.50 3.28
N GLY A 228 10.27 -11.74 3.17
CA GLY A 228 9.13 -12.17 2.37
C GLY A 228 7.85 -12.34 3.17
N ASP A 229 7.73 -11.75 4.35
CA ASP A 229 6.46 -11.65 5.06
C ASP A 229 5.51 -10.71 4.27
N PRO A 230 4.20 -11.04 4.15
CA PRO A 230 3.28 -10.26 3.33
C PRO A 230 3.07 -8.84 3.86
N LEU A 231 3.30 -7.85 3.01
CA LEU A 231 3.23 -6.43 3.39
C LEU A 231 1.84 -5.97 3.87
N ALA A 232 0.77 -6.52 3.29
CA ALA A 232 -0.60 -6.08 3.57
C ALA A 232 -1.42 -7.08 4.41
N GLU A 233 -0.86 -8.20 4.82
CA GLU A 233 -1.45 -9.10 5.80
C GLU A 233 -1.08 -8.63 7.22
N TRP A 234 -1.94 -8.87 8.20
CA TRP A 234 -1.65 -8.47 9.57
C TRP A 234 -1.97 -9.59 10.56
N LYS A 235 -0.92 -10.18 11.12
CA LYS A 235 -0.99 -11.23 12.14
C LYS A 235 -0.65 -10.72 13.55
N ASN A 236 -0.17 -9.48 13.64
CA ASN A 236 0.34 -8.85 14.85
C ASN A 236 1.55 -9.60 15.44
N VAL A 237 2.51 -9.93 14.57
CA VAL A 237 3.80 -10.53 14.92
C VAL A 237 4.94 -9.58 14.55
N SER A 238 6.12 -9.79 15.13
CA SER A 238 7.27 -8.88 14.94
C SER A 238 7.70 -8.71 13.48
N GLU A 239 7.46 -9.73 12.66
CA GLU A 239 7.76 -9.78 11.24
C GLU A 239 6.91 -8.77 10.46
N ASP A 240 5.60 -8.67 10.75
CA ASP A 240 4.70 -7.68 10.15
C ASP A 240 5.27 -6.27 10.33
N TYR A 241 5.65 -5.91 11.56
CA TYR A 241 6.24 -4.61 11.88
C TYR A 241 7.57 -4.35 11.18
N GLY A 242 8.40 -5.41 11.01
CA GLY A 242 9.67 -5.32 10.29
C GLY A 242 9.46 -4.91 8.83
N VAL A 243 8.57 -5.63 8.14
CA VAL A 243 8.29 -5.44 6.72
C VAL A 243 7.64 -4.08 6.45
N ILE A 244 6.61 -3.69 7.22
CA ILE A 244 5.94 -2.40 7.01
C ILE A 244 6.83 -1.20 7.35
N ASN A 245 7.72 -1.30 8.36
CA ASN A 245 8.66 -0.24 8.68
C ASN A 245 9.64 -0.01 7.50
N PHE A 246 10.27 -1.07 6.98
CA PHE A 246 11.20 -0.96 5.87
C PHE A 246 10.53 -0.50 4.58
N PHE A 247 9.31 -0.95 4.30
CA PHE A 247 8.54 -0.41 3.18
C PHE A 247 8.20 1.08 3.38
N ALA A 248 7.85 1.49 4.59
CA ALA A 248 7.60 2.90 4.91
C ALA A 248 8.83 3.78 4.68
N GLN A 249 10.02 3.34 5.12
CA GLN A 249 11.27 4.05 4.85
C GLN A 249 11.54 4.17 3.34
N TYR A 250 11.41 3.07 2.59
CA TYR A 250 11.56 3.07 1.14
C TYR A 250 10.58 4.03 0.44
N LEU A 251 9.31 4.00 0.86
CA LEU A 251 8.26 4.85 0.31
C LEU A 251 8.56 6.34 0.57
N ALA A 252 8.97 6.69 1.79
CA ALA A 252 9.35 8.05 2.14
C ALA A 252 10.58 8.53 1.38
N ASP A 253 11.59 7.69 1.27
CA ASP A 253 12.86 7.99 0.60
C ASP A 253 12.67 8.29 -0.90
N ASN A 254 11.78 7.57 -1.56
CA ASN A 254 11.61 7.62 -3.01
C ASN A 254 10.44 8.50 -3.46
N TYR A 255 9.41 8.67 -2.62
CA TYR A 255 8.18 9.38 -2.97
C TYR A 255 7.88 10.54 -2.02
N GLY A 256 8.71 10.74 -1.00
CA GLY A 256 8.57 11.80 -0.01
C GLY A 256 7.63 11.46 1.15
N GLY A 257 8.00 11.89 2.36
CA GLY A 257 7.24 11.59 3.59
C GLY A 257 5.80 12.12 3.58
N ASN A 258 5.49 13.17 2.83
CA ASN A 258 4.15 13.75 2.74
C ASN A 258 3.08 12.76 2.22
N ILE A 259 3.48 11.66 1.57
CA ILE A 259 2.59 10.57 1.16
C ILE A 259 1.80 10.04 2.37
N PHE A 260 2.43 9.88 3.53
CA PHE A 260 1.76 9.40 4.75
C PHE A 260 0.68 10.36 5.24
N SER A 261 0.94 11.68 5.18
CA SER A 261 -0.06 12.70 5.49
C SER A 261 -1.21 12.72 4.47
N SER A 262 -0.94 12.45 3.20
CA SER A 262 -1.98 12.33 2.17
C SER A 262 -2.84 11.07 2.37
N MET A 263 -2.23 9.93 2.74
CA MET A 263 -2.97 8.68 3.01
C MET A 263 -3.98 8.83 4.15
N ILE A 264 -3.61 9.49 5.25
CA ILE A 264 -4.51 9.62 6.39
C ILE A 264 -5.68 10.59 6.11
N LYS A 265 -5.49 11.54 5.20
CA LYS A 265 -6.48 12.58 4.84
C LYS A 265 -7.40 12.21 3.69
N ASN A 266 -7.07 11.20 2.87
CA ASN A 266 -7.94 10.78 1.78
C ASN A 266 -9.03 9.78 2.23
N SER A 267 -10.09 9.67 1.44
CA SER A 267 -11.26 8.84 1.75
C SER A 267 -11.16 7.38 1.30
N LYS A 268 -9.94 6.89 1.08
CA LYS A 268 -9.68 5.49 0.70
C LYS A 268 -9.01 4.74 1.84
N THR A 269 -8.94 3.42 1.73
CA THR A 269 -8.30 2.51 2.68
C THR A 269 -7.27 1.64 1.97
N GLY A 270 -6.33 1.07 2.69
CA GLY A 270 -5.37 0.11 2.20
C GLY A 270 -4.61 0.58 0.95
N VAL A 271 -4.39 -0.32 0.00
CA VAL A 271 -3.69 -0.06 -1.27
C VAL A 271 -4.31 1.10 -2.05
N ALA A 272 -5.65 1.22 -2.04
CA ALA A 272 -6.31 2.32 -2.73
C ALA A 272 -5.99 3.69 -2.10
N SER A 273 -5.76 3.74 -0.78
CA SER A 273 -5.33 4.97 -0.09
C SER A 273 -3.91 5.38 -0.50
N VAL A 274 -3.01 4.42 -0.66
CA VAL A 274 -1.64 4.67 -1.13
C VAL A 274 -1.66 5.17 -2.58
N ASN A 275 -2.41 4.50 -3.46
CA ASN A 275 -2.53 4.90 -4.87
C ASN A 275 -3.10 6.31 -5.03
N GLN A 276 -4.11 6.67 -4.23
CA GLN A 276 -4.66 8.02 -4.22
C GLN A 276 -3.61 9.04 -3.78
N ALA A 277 -2.88 8.76 -2.70
CA ALA A 277 -1.84 9.66 -2.19
C ALA A 277 -0.69 9.88 -3.20
N LEU A 278 -0.29 8.83 -3.92
CA LEU A 278 0.69 8.90 -5.00
C LEU A 278 0.19 9.78 -6.16
N SER A 279 -1.03 9.52 -6.61
CA SER A 279 -1.67 10.30 -7.69
C SER A 279 -1.81 11.78 -7.32
N ASP A 280 -2.27 12.09 -6.10
CA ASP A 280 -2.42 13.46 -5.60
C ASP A 280 -1.07 14.19 -5.50
N SER A 281 0.02 13.43 -5.34
CA SER A 281 1.40 13.94 -5.30
C SER A 281 2.06 14.01 -6.68
N GLY A 282 1.34 13.64 -7.75
CA GLY A 282 1.82 13.73 -9.14
C GLY A 282 2.67 12.55 -9.60
N PHE A 283 2.69 11.45 -8.85
CA PHE A 283 3.38 10.23 -9.27
C PHE A 283 2.49 9.37 -10.15
N ASN A 284 3.05 8.86 -11.25
CA ASN A 284 2.36 7.98 -12.20
C ASN A 284 2.54 6.48 -11.89
N LYS A 285 3.21 6.16 -10.79
CA LYS A 285 3.47 4.78 -10.36
C LYS A 285 2.47 4.38 -9.28
N ASP A 286 1.89 3.22 -9.42
CA ASP A 286 0.97 2.65 -8.45
C ASP A 286 1.70 1.82 -7.38
N PHE A 287 0.96 1.39 -6.37
CA PHE A 287 1.47 0.56 -5.29
C PHE A 287 2.11 -0.73 -5.79
N SER A 288 1.55 -1.38 -6.82
CA SER A 288 2.08 -2.61 -7.40
C SER A 288 3.45 -2.38 -8.04
N GLY A 289 3.64 -1.26 -8.75
CA GLY A 289 4.92 -0.87 -9.30
C GLY A 289 5.96 -0.56 -8.23
N ILE A 290 5.54 0.18 -7.19
CA ILE A 290 6.41 0.54 -6.06
C ILE A 290 6.81 -0.70 -5.27
N PHE A 291 5.88 -1.60 -5.00
CA PHE A 291 6.17 -2.87 -4.33
C PHE A 291 7.20 -3.69 -5.11
N SER A 292 7.05 -3.79 -6.42
CA SER A 292 7.99 -4.49 -7.28
C SER A 292 9.40 -3.89 -7.22
N ASP A 293 9.53 -2.56 -7.28
CA ASP A 293 10.83 -1.88 -7.17
C ASP A 293 11.44 -2.09 -5.78
N TRP A 294 10.61 -2.03 -4.73
CA TRP A 294 11.07 -2.29 -3.37
C TRP A 294 11.63 -3.71 -3.20
N THR A 295 11.04 -4.72 -3.86
CA THR A 295 11.60 -6.09 -3.82
C THR A 295 12.99 -6.17 -4.43
N VAL A 296 13.28 -5.34 -5.44
CA VAL A 296 14.61 -5.18 -6.04
C VAL A 296 15.54 -4.38 -5.11
N ALA A 297 15.04 -3.27 -4.55
CA ALA A 297 15.80 -2.46 -3.60
C ALA A 297 16.28 -3.27 -2.40
N ASN A 298 15.46 -4.19 -1.88
CA ASN A 298 15.81 -5.04 -0.74
C ASN A 298 17.06 -5.89 -0.96
N ILE A 299 17.32 -6.33 -2.19
CA ILE A 299 18.46 -7.20 -2.50
C ILE A 299 19.65 -6.44 -3.09
N LEU A 300 19.42 -5.36 -3.84
CA LEU A 300 20.48 -4.57 -4.45
C LEU A 300 20.95 -3.42 -3.56
N ASN A 301 20.02 -2.66 -3.01
CA ASN A 301 20.24 -1.42 -2.28
C ASN A 301 21.35 -0.57 -2.89
N ASP A 302 21.17 -0.21 -4.17
CA ASP A 302 22.14 0.51 -4.97
C ASP A 302 21.50 1.75 -5.63
N CYS A 303 21.82 2.91 -5.10
CA CYS A 303 21.28 4.19 -5.55
C CYS A 303 21.87 4.68 -6.89
N SER A 304 22.84 4.00 -7.46
CA SER A 304 23.37 4.32 -8.79
C SER A 304 22.51 3.79 -9.94
N LEU A 305 21.53 2.93 -9.61
CA LEU A 305 20.64 2.29 -10.57
C LEU A 305 19.33 3.07 -10.74
N ASP A 306 18.86 3.23 -11.96
CA ASP A 306 17.55 3.78 -12.34
C ASP A 306 17.13 5.02 -11.53
N ASP A 307 17.97 6.07 -11.60
CA ASP A 307 17.79 7.34 -10.89
C ASP A 307 17.55 7.19 -9.36
N GLY A 308 18.06 6.10 -8.76
CA GLY A 308 18.01 5.83 -7.34
C GLY A 308 16.71 5.18 -6.86
N ASN A 309 15.96 4.50 -7.74
CA ASN A 309 14.72 3.81 -7.36
C ASN A 309 14.95 2.46 -6.65
N TYR A 310 16.16 1.88 -6.76
CA TYR A 310 16.46 0.56 -6.20
C TYR A 310 17.35 0.65 -4.96
N CYS A 311 17.09 1.64 -4.10
CA CYS A 311 17.80 1.78 -2.83
C CYS A 311 16.96 2.46 -1.76
N TYR A 312 17.47 2.40 -0.52
CA TYR A 312 17.11 3.31 0.56
C TYR A 312 18.03 4.52 0.52
N LYS A 313 17.46 5.73 0.52
CA LYS A 313 18.22 7.01 0.49
C LYS A 313 18.61 7.46 1.90
N ASN A 314 17.93 6.93 2.93
CA ASN A 314 18.31 7.12 4.32
C ASN A 314 19.69 6.49 4.57
N SER A 315 20.68 7.29 4.97
CA SER A 315 22.06 6.83 5.21
C SER A 315 22.16 5.71 6.25
N ASN A 316 21.23 5.65 7.20
CA ASN A 316 21.17 4.58 8.20
C ASN A 316 20.81 3.22 7.58
N LEU A 317 20.24 3.19 6.39
CA LEU A 317 19.82 1.99 5.67
C LEU A 317 20.72 1.62 4.48
N ALA A 318 21.74 2.44 4.17
CA ALA A 318 22.57 2.28 2.96
C ALA A 318 23.29 0.93 2.84
N GLY A 319 23.57 0.26 3.95
CA GLY A 319 24.25 -1.04 3.97
C GLY A 319 23.33 -2.26 4.07
N ILE A 320 22.02 -2.04 4.20
CA ILE A 320 21.07 -3.11 4.51
C ILE A 320 20.66 -3.83 3.24
N LYS A 321 20.92 -5.11 3.17
CA LYS A 321 20.52 -6.00 2.06
C LYS A 321 20.03 -7.32 2.63
N ILE A 322 18.96 -7.83 2.03
CA ILE A 322 18.47 -9.18 2.37
C ILE A 322 19.35 -10.26 1.73
N GLU A 323 19.28 -11.47 2.28
CA GLU A 323 19.85 -12.65 1.64
C GLU A 323 18.82 -13.30 0.69
N PRO A 324 19.27 -13.90 -0.42
CA PRO A 324 18.38 -14.68 -1.28
C PRO A 324 17.69 -15.82 -0.51
N THR A 325 16.42 -16.06 -0.83
CA THR A 325 15.64 -17.19 -0.29
C THR A 325 16.33 -18.54 -0.54
N ALA A 326 16.93 -18.68 -1.73
CA ALA A 326 17.78 -19.82 -2.06
C ALA A 326 18.84 -19.45 -3.10
N LYS A 327 19.97 -20.17 -3.07
CA LYS A 327 21.11 -20.00 -3.98
C LYS A 327 21.38 -21.33 -4.69
N TYR A 328 21.61 -21.25 -5.99
CA TYR A 328 21.87 -22.41 -6.86
C TYR A 328 23.15 -22.16 -7.65
N ASP A 329 24.18 -22.99 -7.41
CA ASP A 329 25.42 -22.94 -8.17
C ASP A 329 25.35 -23.94 -9.32
N ILE A 330 25.52 -23.44 -10.55
CA ILE A 330 25.37 -24.18 -11.80
C ILE A 330 26.73 -24.26 -12.51
N PHE A 331 27.32 -25.44 -12.52
CA PHE A 331 28.66 -25.70 -13.09
C PHE A 331 28.64 -26.67 -14.27
N ALA A 332 27.49 -27.21 -14.64
CA ALA A 332 27.35 -28.15 -15.74
C ALA A 332 26.36 -27.66 -16.79
N PRO A 333 26.66 -27.87 -18.09
CA PRO A 333 25.69 -27.62 -19.15
C PRO A 333 24.50 -28.57 -19.03
N LEU A 334 23.35 -28.16 -19.58
CA LEU A 334 22.10 -28.94 -19.56
C LEU A 334 21.51 -29.15 -18.15
N THR A 335 21.94 -28.35 -17.17
CA THR A 335 21.35 -28.38 -15.84
C THR A 335 19.94 -27.81 -15.87
N SER A 336 19.01 -28.47 -15.16
CA SER A 336 17.65 -28.00 -14.96
C SER A 336 17.36 -27.92 -13.46
N VAL A 337 16.84 -26.78 -13.01
CA VAL A 337 16.37 -26.56 -11.63
C VAL A 337 14.91 -26.20 -11.71
N SER A 338 14.06 -26.92 -10.99
CA SER A 338 12.62 -26.60 -10.90
C SER A 338 12.26 -26.31 -9.43
N ILE A 339 11.66 -25.14 -9.22
CA ILE A 339 11.30 -24.62 -7.90
C ILE A 339 9.78 -24.46 -7.89
N GLY A 340 9.10 -25.26 -7.10
CA GLY A 340 7.67 -25.09 -6.79
C GLY A 340 7.51 -24.34 -5.48
N GLY A 341 6.55 -23.42 -5.41
CA GLY A 341 6.32 -22.63 -4.20
C GLY A 341 4.91 -22.06 -4.13
N LYS A 342 4.66 -21.41 -2.98
CA LYS A 342 3.48 -20.58 -2.76
C LYS A 342 3.95 -19.21 -2.27
N ILE A 343 3.30 -18.16 -2.75
CA ILE A 343 3.56 -16.76 -2.36
C ILE A 343 2.21 -16.12 -2.01
N GLN A 344 2.14 -15.48 -0.85
CA GLN A 344 0.98 -14.69 -0.45
C GLN A 344 0.98 -13.35 -1.19
N ASP A 345 -0.16 -12.67 -1.25
CA ASP A 345 -0.24 -11.35 -1.84
C ASP A 345 0.69 -10.36 -1.13
N TRP A 346 1.29 -9.48 -1.90
CA TRP A 346 2.24 -8.47 -1.42
C TRP A 346 3.45 -9.08 -0.70
N SER A 347 3.94 -10.20 -1.24
CA SER A 347 5.12 -10.93 -0.80
C SER A 347 6.01 -11.27 -1.98
N ALA A 348 7.28 -11.62 -1.72
CA ALA A 348 8.23 -12.00 -2.76
C ALA A 348 9.17 -13.12 -2.27
N ARG A 349 9.85 -13.77 -3.24
CA ARG A 349 10.94 -14.72 -3.01
C ARG A 349 12.11 -14.36 -3.90
N TRP A 350 13.33 -14.57 -3.43
CA TRP A 350 14.56 -14.19 -4.13
C TRP A 350 15.41 -15.43 -4.40
N TYR A 351 15.57 -15.80 -5.68
CA TYR A 351 16.32 -16.96 -6.11
C TYR A 351 17.56 -16.52 -6.86
N LYS A 352 18.74 -16.89 -6.37
CA LYS A 352 20.03 -16.58 -7.02
C LYS A 352 20.56 -17.81 -7.74
N PHE A 353 20.94 -17.65 -9.01
CA PHE A 353 21.59 -18.65 -9.84
C PHE A 353 22.97 -18.13 -10.20
N SER A 354 24.01 -18.87 -9.80
CA SER A 354 25.41 -18.52 -10.08
C SER A 354 25.97 -19.52 -11.09
N GLY A 355 26.63 -19.03 -12.16
CA GLY A 355 27.26 -19.85 -13.18
C GLY A 355 28.75 -19.56 -13.31
N ALA A 356 29.53 -20.60 -13.64
CA ALA A 356 30.94 -20.46 -13.95
C ALA A 356 31.38 -21.51 -14.98
N ASN A 357 32.31 -21.11 -15.88
CA ASN A 357 32.90 -21.99 -16.88
C ASN A 357 31.88 -22.61 -17.86
N LEU A 358 30.88 -21.85 -18.24
CA LEU A 358 29.80 -22.26 -19.15
C LEU A 358 29.83 -21.43 -20.43
N ALA A 359 30.82 -21.64 -21.30
CA ALA A 359 30.93 -20.94 -22.57
C ALA A 359 29.73 -21.26 -23.49
N ASP A 360 29.26 -20.23 -24.21
CA ASP A 360 28.17 -20.32 -25.19
C ASP A 360 26.85 -20.85 -24.63
N LYS A 361 26.56 -20.56 -23.38
CA LYS A 361 25.31 -20.98 -22.70
C LYS A 361 24.39 -19.81 -22.41
N THR A 362 23.11 -20.12 -22.43
CA THR A 362 22.01 -19.23 -22.03
C THR A 362 21.26 -19.83 -20.84
N LEU A 363 20.93 -19.00 -19.87
CA LEU A 363 20.00 -19.36 -18.80
C LEU A 363 18.57 -19.06 -19.25
N ARG A 364 17.77 -20.09 -19.47
CA ARG A 364 16.35 -19.97 -19.77
C ARG A 364 15.56 -19.99 -18.47
N LEU A 365 14.79 -18.94 -18.25
CA LEU A 365 13.88 -18.77 -17.11
C LEU A 365 12.46 -19.05 -17.60
N ASN A 366 11.76 -20.02 -17.04
CA ASN A 366 10.36 -20.32 -17.32
C ASN A 366 9.57 -20.21 -16.02
N PHE A 367 8.58 -19.31 -15.99
CA PHE A 367 7.70 -19.10 -14.85
C PHE A 367 6.27 -19.48 -15.20
N GLU A 368 5.58 -20.16 -14.30
CA GLU A 368 4.20 -20.56 -14.42
C GLU A 368 3.46 -20.35 -13.08
N GLY A 369 2.54 -19.38 -13.06
CA GLY A 369 1.54 -19.24 -12.00
C GLY A 369 0.45 -20.32 -12.17
N LYS A 370 -0.04 -20.89 -11.07
CA LYS A 370 -1.05 -21.94 -11.11
C LYS A 370 -2.38 -21.43 -10.58
N ASN A 371 -3.42 -21.47 -11.41
CA ASN A 371 -4.76 -20.98 -11.09
C ASN A 371 -4.78 -19.48 -10.74
N THR A 372 -3.95 -18.69 -11.41
CA THR A 372 -3.76 -17.26 -11.21
C THR A 372 -3.97 -16.52 -12.54
N SER A 373 -4.23 -15.21 -12.48
CA SER A 373 -4.46 -14.40 -13.66
C SER A 373 -3.99 -12.95 -13.41
N GLY A 374 -2.72 -12.67 -13.78
CA GLY A 374 -2.11 -11.36 -13.60
C GLY A 374 -1.69 -11.06 -12.16
N ASP A 375 -1.49 -12.09 -11.36
CA ASP A 375 -1.16 -11.97 -9.94
C ASP A 375 0.36 -11.88 -9.66
N PHE A 376 1.19 -12.01 -10.70
CA PHE A 376 2.64 -12.04 -10.55
C PHE A 376 3.36 -10.97 -11.35
N LYS A 377 4.41 -10.41 -10.75
CA LYS A 377 5.49 -9.67 -11.43
C LYS A 377 6.81 -10.34 -11.11
N ILE A 378 7.63 -10.57 -12.15
CA ILE A 378 8.88 -11.30 -12.00
C ILE A 378 10.03 -10.45 -12.52
N PRO A 379 10.58 -9.54 -11.70
CA PRO A 379 11.86 -8.92 -12.04
C PRO A 379 12.97 -9.95 -12.01
N TYR A 380 13.93 -9.82 -12.93
CA TYR A 380 15.18 -10.57 -12.88
C TYR A 380 16.37 -9.65 -13.16
N ILE A 381 17.46 -9.96 -12.51
CA ILE A 381 18.67 -9.16 -12.47
C ILE A 381 19.82 -10.03 -12.94
N ALA A 382 20.55 -9.58 -13.95
CA ALA A 382 21.77 -10.25 -14.38
C ALA A 382 22.99 -9.41 -13.98
N GLU A 383 23.97 -10.05 -13.36
CA GLU A 383 25.22 -9.46 -12.90
C GLU A 383 26.39 -10.06 -13.68
N THR A 384 27.20 -9.20 -14.29
CA THR A 384 28.41 -9.62 -14.99
C THR A 384 29.55 -10.00 -14.05
N SER A 385 30.62 -10.59 -14.60
CA SER A 385 31.84 -10.86 -13.85
C SER A 385 32.56 -9.58 -13.40
N SER A 386 32.31 -8.44 -14.06
CA SER A 386 32.82 -7.12 -13.68
C SER A 386 31.95 -6.39 -12.65
N GLY A 387 30.78 -6.96 -12.29
CA GLY A 387 29.84 -6.36 -11.35
C GLY A 387 28.83 -5.40 -11.97
N GLU A 388 28.79 -5.32 -13.31
CA GLU A 388 27.74 -4.55 -14.00
C GLU A 388 26.40 -5.27 -13.87
N ILE A 389 25.34 -4.51 -13.62
CA ILE A 389 23.99 -5.02 -13.38
C ILE A 389 23.08 -4.62 -14.54
N SER A 390 22.32 -5.57 -15.05
CA SER A 390 21.15 -5.33 -15.89
C SER A 390 19.88 -5.84 -15.21
N PHE A 391 18.78 -5.15 -15.44
CA PHE A 391 17.51 -5.41 -14.80
C PHE A 391 16.41 -5.46 -15.86
N GLU A 392 15.54 -6.46 -15.78
CA GLU A 392 14.40 -6.62 -16.69
C GLU A 392 13.22 -7.26 -15.95
N TYR A 393 12.02 -7.12 -16.49
CA TYR A 393 10.83 -7.86 -16.08
C TYR A 393 10.53 -8.99 -17.07
N MET A 394 10.19 -10.17 -16.54
CA MET A 394 9.67 -11.26 -17.37
C MET A 394 8.28 -10.86 -17.91
N LYS A 395 8.09 -11.01 -19.23
CA LYS A 395 6.76 -10.85 -19.83
C LYS A 395 5.91 -12.06 -19.50
N LEU A 396 4.78 -11.83 -18.83
CA LEU A 396 3.82 -12.86 -18.46
C LEU A 396 2.52 -12.71 -19.27
N VAL A 397 1.97 -13.83 -19.70
CA VAL A 397 0.62 -13.95 -20.24
C VAL A 397 -0.12 -14.97 -19.36
N ASN A 398 -1.16 -14.54 -18.65
CA ASN A 398 -1.86 -15.35 -17.65
C ASN A 398 -0.87 -16.00 -16.65
N ASP A 399 -0.01 -15.16 -16.08
CA ASP A 399 1.06 -15.54 -15.14
C ASP A 399 2.03 -16.62 -15.64
N SER A 400 2.16 -16.79 -16.93
CA SER A 400 3.15 -17.68 -17.52
C SER A 400 4.03 -16.94 -18.50
N GLY A 401 5.33 -17.17 -18.43
CA GLY A 401 6.28 -16.48 -19.29
C GLY A 401 7.67 -17.09 -19.29
N MET A 402 8.46 -16.67 -20.27
CA MET A 402 9.81 -17.15 -20.47
C MET A 402 10.76 -15.99 -20.76
N SER A 403 11.96 -16.05 -20.19
CA SER A 403 13.05 -15.12 -20.47
C SER A 403 14.37 -15.86 -20.66
N TYR A 404 15.31 -15.19 -21.29
CA TYR A 404 16.61 -15.77 -21.63
C TYR A 404 17.73 -14.80 -21.23
N VAL A 405 18.70 -15.29 -20.47
CA VAL A 405 19.90 -14.54 -20.10
C VAL A 405 21.09 -15.15 -20.81
N LYS A 406 21.56 -14.46 -21.87
CA LYS A 406 22.66 -14.90 -22.71
C LYS A 406 23.99 -14.84 -21.98
N ASP A 407 24.94 -15.68 -22.42
CA ASP A 407 26.31 -15.73 -21.92
C ASP A 407 26.40 -16.03 -20.41
N PHE A 408 25.45 -16.83 -19.89
CA PHE A 408 25.42 -17.26 -18.50
C PHE A 408 26.57 -18.22 -18.16
N GLY A 409 27.28 -17.92 -17.08
CA GLY A 409 28.46 -18.68 -16.64
C GLY A 409 29.75 -18.32 -17.37
N ASP A 410 29.69 -17.37 -18.31
CA ASP A 410 30.83 -16.74 -18.99
C ASP A 410 30.86 -15.24 -18.63
N LYS A 411 30.11 -14.39 -19.37
CA LYS A 411 30.04 -12.96 -19.08
C LYS A 411 29.08 -12.65 -17.91
N ILE A 412 27.94 -13.33 -17.86
CA ILE A 412 26.97 -13.20 -16.75
C ILE A 412 27.30 -14.25 -15.69
N LYS A 413 27.68 -13.78 -14.52
CA LYS A 413 28.05 -14.61 -13.37
C LYS A 413 26.86 -15.00 -12.51
N ASN A 414 25.96 -14.05 -12.27
CA ASN A 414 24.80 -14.25 -11.39
C ASN A 414 23.53 -13.80 -12.07
N VAL A 415 22.44 -14.54 -11.81
CA VAL A 415 21.08 -14.13 -12.15
C VAL A 415 20.21 -14.26 -10.90
N LEU A 416 19.56 -13.16 -10.51
CA LEU A 416 18.53 -13.21 -9.48
C LEU A 416 17.17 -13.16 -10.17
N VAL A 417 16.25 -14.01 -9.71
CA VAL A 417 14.85 -14.02 -10.17
C VAL A 417 13.98 -13.81 -8.94
N ILE A 418 13.05 -12.85 -9.03
CA ILE A 418 12.25 -12.40 -7.88
C ILE A 418 10.76 -12.58 -8.20
N PRO A 419 10.20 -13.78 -8.03
CA PRO A 419 8.74 -13.94 -8.05
C PRO A 419 8.12 -13.09 -6.95
N ALA A 420 7.28 -12.13 -7.36
CA ALA A 420 6.53 -11.26 -6.47
C ALA A 420 5.04 -11.38 -6.81
N SER A 421 4.21 -11.60 -5.78
CA SER A 421 2.75 -11.67 -5.93
C SER A 421 2.13 -10.34 -5.52
N HIS A 422 1.11 -9.92 -6.25
CA HIS A 422 0.30 -8.75 -5.92
C HIS A 422 -1.18 -9.04 -6.26
N SER A 423 -2.09 -8.45 -5.52
CA SER A 423 -3.51 -8.57 -5.83
C SER A 423 -3.93 -7.52 -6.85
N ILE A 424 -4.65 -7.93 -7.90
CA ILE A 424 -5.25 -7.02 -8.90
C ILE A 424 -6.47 -6.32 -8.29
N ASP A 425 -7.23 -7.03 -7.46
CA ASP A 425 -8.37 -6.48 -6.74
C ASP A 425 -7.90 -5.88 -5.40
N ALA A 426 -7.84 -4.55 -5.33
CA ALA A 426 -7.59 -3.80 -4.10
C ALA A 426 -8.71 -3.96 -3.04
N LYS A 427 -9.59 -4.94 -3.19
CA LYS A 427 -10.66 -5.25 -2.25
C LYS A 427 -10.14 -6.20 -1.19
N THR A 428 -9.93 -5.61 -0.01
CA THR A 428 -9.72 -6.30 1.28
C THR A 428 -8.83 -7.54 1.16
N VAL A 429 -7.58 -7.37 1.55
CA VAL A 429 -6.75 -8.50 1.91
C VAL A 429 -7.43 -9.17 3.10
N SER A 430 -8.33 -10.10 2.79
CA SER A 430 -8.82 -11.05 3.78
C SER A 430 -7.61 -11.87 4.20
N ALA A 431 -7.44 -12.06 5.49
CA ALA A 431 -6.44 -12.96 6.08
C ALA A 431 -6.69 -14.44 5.69
N SER A 432 -7.11 -14.70 4.46
CA SER A 432 -7.38 -16.03 3.95
C SER A 432 -6.16 -16.57 3.23
N ASP A 433 -5.94 -17.84 3.39
CA ASP A 433 -4.94 -18.76 2.86
C ASP A 433 -4.72 -18.76 1.32
N ASP A 434 -4.99 -17.68 0.62
CA ASP A 434 -4.90 -17.60 -0.84
C ASP A 434 -3.47 -17.41 -1.36
N ALA A 435 -2.53 -18.13 -0.74
CA ALA A 435 -1.17 -18.19 -1.25
C ALA A 435 -1.15 -18.78 -2.66
N LYS A 436 -0.69 -17.99 -3.61
CA LYS A 436 -0.65 -18.31 -5.04
C LYS A 436 0.48 -19.27 -5.35
N SER A 437 0.14 -20.37 -5.98
CA SER A 437 1.13 -21.40 -6.33
C SER A 437 1.84 -21.04 -7.63
N PHE A 438 3.13 -21.31 -7.71
CA PHE A 438 3.92 -21.14 -8.91
C PHE A 438 4.94 -22.26 -9.13
N THR A 439 5.49 -22.31 -10.33
CA THR A 439 6.68 -23.09 -10.67
C THR A 439 7.65 -22.19 -11.43
N LEU A 440 8.88 -22.09 -10.96
CA LEU A 440 10.00 -21.48 -11.68
C LEU A 440 10.95 -22.59 -12.14
N THR A 441 11.07 -22.77 -13.45
CA THR A 441 12.02 -23.74 -14.04
C THR A 441 13.15 -22.98 -14.72
N VAL A 442 14.36 -23.29 -14.33
CA VAL A 442 15.58 -22.65 -14.85
C VAL A 442 16.43 -23.71 -15.54
N ASN A 443 16.77 -23.47 -16.80
CA ASN A 443 17.53 -24.41 -17.63
C ASN A 443 18.76 -23.74 -18.23
N VAL A 444 19.88 -24.43 -18.23
CA VAL A 444 21.06 -24.05 -19.04
C VAL A 444 20.96 -24.72 -20.39
N ILE A 445 20.90 -23.93 -21.46
CA ILE A 445 20.78 -24.37 -22.86
C ILE A 445 21.91 -23.78 -23.72
N ASP A 446 22.10 -24.31 -24.89
CA ASP A 446 23.08 -23.73 -25.86
C ASP A 446 22.56 -22.41 -26.43
N ASN A 447 23.45 -21.46 -26.70
CA ASN A 447 23.08 -20.18 -27.32
C ASN A 447 22.38 -20.38 -28.68
N SER A 448 22.72 -21.48 -29.41
CA SER A 448 22.10 -21.86 -30.67
C SER A 448 20.65 -22.32 -30.56
N ASP A 449 20.23 -22.75 -29.36
CA ASP A 449 18.87 -23.28 -29.13
C ASP A 449 17.88 -22.16 -28.77
N VAL A 450 18.33 -20.91 -28.73
CA VAL A 450 17.49 -19.76 -28.39
C VAL A 450 17.02 -19.10 -29.68
N PRO A 451 15.73 -18.84 -29.87
CA PRO A 451 15.17 -18.16 -31.03
C PRO A 451 15.45 -16.65 -30.98
N TRP A 452 16.74 -16.27 -31.02
CA TRP A 452 17.17 -14.86 -30.90
C TRP A 452 16.54 -13.93 -31.93
N GLU A 453 16.28 -14.41 -33.13
CA GLU A 453 15.66 -13.61 -34.20
C GLU A 453 14.20 -13.23 -33.80
N GLU A 454 13.45 -14.19 -33.27
CA GLU A 454 12.08 -13.94 -32.78
C GLU A 454 12.08 -13.02 -31.53
N LEU A 455 13.11 -13.12 -30.69
CA LEU A 455 13.25 -12.29 -29.49
C LEU A 455 13.75 -10.87 -29.84
N THR A 456 14.55 -10.69 -30.89
CA THR A 456 15.04 -9.36 -31.32
C THR A 456 13.98 -8.55 -32.03
N GLU A 457 13.04 -9.16 -32.73
CA GLU A 457 11.85 -8.47 -33.25
C GLU A 457 10.96 -7.93 -32.10
N ASN A 458 10.96 -8.61 -30.97
CA ASN A 458 10.31 -8.13 -29.74
C ASN A 458 11.14 -7.11 -28.93
N LYS A 459 12.45 -6.94 -29.19
CA LYS A 459 13.29 -5.91 -28.53
C LYS A 459 13.03 -4.49 -29.03
N THR A 460 12.35 -4.31 -30.15
CA THR A 460 11.86 -3.00 -30.63
C THR A 460 10.50 -2.64 -30.03
N ASN A 461 9.86 -3.53 -29.32
CA ASN A 461 8.70 -3.20 -28.52
C ASN A 461 9.19 -2.82 -27.11
N PHE A 462 9.49 -1.54 -26.99
CA PHE A 462 9.61 -0.82 -25.74
C PHE A 462 8.63 -1.33 -24.69
N ILE A 463 9.00 -1.18 -23.41
CA ILE A 463 8.12 -1.29 -22.26
C ILE A 463 6.73 -0.80 -22.69
N LYS A 464 5.86 -1.71 -23.09
CA LYS A 464 4.47 -1.43 -23.22
C LYS A 464 4.02 -1.26 -21.77
N LEU A 465 3.99 -0.01 -21.33
CA LEU A 465 3.15 0.33 -20.20
C LEU A 465 1.79 -0.18 -20.63
N GLU A 466 1.33 -1.32 -20.12
CA GLU A 466 -0.01 -1.81 -20.44
C GLU A 466 -0.98 -0.84 -19.81
N LEU A 467 -1.43 0.09 -20.65
CA LEU A 467 -2.47 1.00 -20.26
C LEU A 467 -3.73 0.17 -20.08
N SER A 468 -4.35 0.29 -18.91
CA SER A 468 -5.58 -0.45 -18.60
C SER A 468 -6.68 -0.12 -19.60
N ASP A 469 -7.53 -1.09 -19.91
CA ASP A 469 -8.72 -0.87 -20.72
C ASP A 469 -9.56 0.29 -20.14
N GLY A 470 -10.02 1.17 -21.02
CA GLY A 470 -10.73 2.37 -20.63
C GLY A 470 -9.84 3.56 -20.28
N SER A 471 -8.50 3.40 -20.21
CA SER A 471 -7.59 4.51 -19.97
C SER A 471 -7.71 5.57 -21.07
N LEU A 472 -7.84 6.85 -20.66
CA LEU A 472 -7.74 8.00 -21.52
C LEU A 472 -6.29 8.43 -21.63
N VAL A 473 -5.74 8.47 -22.84
CA VAL A 473 -4.33 8.78 -23.08
C VAL A 473 -4.13 9.71 -24.25
N ARG A 474 -3.07 10.53 -24.18
CA ARG A 474 -2.55 11.29 -25.33
C ARG A 474 -1.04 11.21 -25.36
N ALA A 475 -0.45 11.27 -26.54
CA ALA A 475 0.99 11.37 -26.65
C ALA A 475 1.49 12.75 -26.20
N ARG A 476 2.65 12.80 -25.54
CA ARG A 476 3.27 14.06 -25.15
C ARG A 476 3.53 14.93 -26.37
N GLY A 477 3.00 16.16 -26.34
CA GLY A 477 3.11 17.12 -27.44
C GLY A 477 2.07 16.93 -28.55
N ASP A 478 1.13 15.99 -28.42
CA ASP A 478 -0.01 15.81 -29.33
C ASP A 478 -1.34 16.22 -28.65
N TYR A 479 -2.34 16.51 -29.45
CA TYR A 479 -3.69 16.87 -28.98
C TYR A 479 -4.69 15.71 -29.09
N GLY A 480 -4.36 14.65 -29.83
CA GLY A 480 -5.21 13.48 -30.01
C GLY A 480 -5.38 12.69 -28.72
N VAL A 481 -6.62 12.50 -28.25
CA VAL A 481 -6.94 11.67 -27.08
C VAL A 481 -7.50 10.33 -27.54
N TYR A 482 -7.02 9.27 -26.93
CA TYR A 482 -7.40 7.90 -27.24
C TYR A 482 -7.93 7.16 -26.01
N ILE A 483 -8.87 6.25 -26.21
CA ILE A 483 -9.30 5.25 -25.22
C ILE A 483 -8.62 3.92 -25.58
N ILE A 484 -8.01 3.27 -24.58
CA ILE A 484 -7.39 1.97 -24.73
C ILE A 484 -8.43 0.85 -24.62
N ASN A 485 -8.32 -0.17 -25.46
CA ASN A 485 -9.14 -1.38 -25.45
C ASN A 485 -8.27 -2.58 -25.89
N GLY A 486 -7.74 -3.35 -24.92
CA GLY A 486 -6.75 -4.40 -25.17
C GLY A 486 -5.50 -3.85 -25.87
N GLN A 487 -5.18 -4.45 -27.01
CA GLN A 487 -4.05 -3.99 -27.83
C GLN A 487 -4.37 -2.82 -28.77
N TYR A 488 -5.59 -2.30 -28.70
CA TYR A 488 -6.08 -1.24 -29.57
C TYR A 488 -6.22 0.09 -28.86
N LYS A 489 -6.05 1.18 -29.60
CA LYS A 489 -6.42 2.53 -29.19
C LYS A 489 -7.52 3.05 -30.10
N ARG A 490 -8.53 3.68 -29.52
CA ARG A 490 -9.63 4.33 -30.24
C ARG A 490 -9.54 5.85 -30.08
N HIS A 491 -9.42 6.58 -31.19
CA HIS A 491 -9.37 8.03 -31.17
C HIS A 491 -10.71 8.65 -30.74
N ILE A 492 -10.69 9.60 -29.82
CA ILE A 492 -11.82 10.45 -29.46
C ILE A 492 -11.86 11.62 -30.45
N LEU A 493 -12.67 11.51 -31.49
CA LEU A 493 -12.71 12.46 -32.61
C LEU A 493 -13.32 13.80 -32.26
N ASP A 494 -14.01 13.94 -31.13
CA ASP A 494 -14.67 15.19 -30.69
C ASP A 494 -14.74 15.26 -29.16
N GLY A 495 -14.35 16.39 -28.59
CA GLY A 495 -14.38 16.60 -27.14
C GLY A 495 -15.78 16.49 -26.51
N LYS A 496 -16.87 16.69 -27.28
CA LYS A 496 -18.24 16.47 -26.80
C LYS A 496 -18.54 15.02 -26.42
N ILE A 497 -17.73 14.07 -26.90
CA ILE A 497 -17.89 12.66 -26.54
C ILE A 497 -17.70 12.46 -25.02
N PHE A 498 -16.86 13.26 -24.37
CA PHE A 498 -16.70 13.23 -22.91
C PHE A 498 -18.03 13.49 -22.18
N ASP A 499 -18.89 14.37 -22.72
CA ASP A 499 -20.15 14.71 -22.09
C ASP A 499 -21.19 13.57 -22.12
N PHE A 500 -20.95 12.55 -22.95
CA PHE A 500 -21.82 11.37 -23.06
C PHE A 500 -21.54 10.30 -22.02
N TYR A 501 -20.43 10.45 -21.24
CA TYR A 501 -19.98 9.46 -20.27
C TYR A 501 -19.75 10.12 -18.92
N GLY A 502 -20.40 9.63 -17.88
CA GLY A 502 -20.28 10.20 -16.53
C GLY A 502 -18.92 9.94 -15.84
N HIS A 503 -18.06 9.11 -16.43
CA HIS A 503 -16.75 8.75 -15.89
C HIS A 503 -15.57 9.26 -16.73
N LEU A 504 -15.80 9.81 -17.93
CA LEU A 504 -14.74 10.41 -18.74
C LEU A 504 -14.55 11.88 -18.35
N SER A 505 -13.32 12.30 -18.17
CA SER A 505 -12.96 13.67 -17.82
C SER A 505 -11.63 14.06 -18.45
N TRP A 506 -11.50 15.31 -18.85
CA TRP A 506 -10.22 15.88 -19.28
C TRP A 506 -9.14 15.77 -18.21
N ALA A 507 -9.53 15.79 -16.93
CA ALA A 507 -8.61 15.64 -15.81
C ALA A 507 -8.04 14.23 -15.66
N THR A 508 -8.65 13.22 -16.31
CA THR A 508 -8.18 11.82 -16.28
C THR A 508 -7.43 11.43 -17.55
N VAL A 509 -7.14 12.37 -18.44
CA VAL A 509 -6.32 12.12 -19.64
C VAL A 509 -4.85 12.06 -19.24
N ASN A 510 -4.26 10.87 -19.32
CA ASN A 510 -2.84 10.63 -19.03
C ASN A 510 -1.98 10.99 -20.24
N GLU A 511 -0.94 11.79 -20.00
CA GLU A 511 0.08 12.08 -21.02
C GLU A 511 1.14 10.99 -21.00
N VAL A 512 1.35 10.32 -22.13
CA VAL A 512 2.30 9.22 -22.27
C VAL A 512 3.38 9.53 -23.31
N ASP A 513 4.48 8.83 -23.25
CA ASP A 513 5.51 8.92 -24.31
C ASP A 513 4.91 8.50 -25.66
N PRO A 514 5.19 9.21 -26.76
CA PRO A 514 4.68 8.88 -28.09
C PRO A 514 4.94 7.43 -28.52
N THR A 515 6.06 6.85 -28.08
CA THR A 515 6.42 5.46 -28.40
C THR A 515 5.50 4.45 -27.73
N ILE A 516 5.00 4.75 -26.53
CA ILE A 516 4.02 3.91 -25.83
C ILE A 516 2.71 3.85 -26.63
N LEU A 517 2.20 5.02 -27.03
CA LEU A 517 0.95 5.10 -27.79
C LEU A 517 1.07 4.53 -29.22
N ALA A 518 2.26 4.60 -29.82
CA ALA A 518 2.56 3.97 -31.09
C ALA A 518 2.52 2.43 -31.04
N GLY A 519 2.71 1.83 -29.88
CA GLY A 519 2.61 0.39 -29.69
C GLY A 519 1.18 -0.17 -29.69
N TYR A 520 0.16 0.69 -29.73
CA TYR A 520 -1.25 0.31 -29.83
C TYR A 520 -1.74 0.48 -31.25
N GLU A 521 -2.38 -0.57 -31.78
CA GLU A 521 -3.02 -0.52 -33.10
C GLU A 521 -4.27 0.39 -33.04
N GLU A 522 -4.43 1.27 -34.01
CA GLU A 522 -5.59 2.15 -34.06
C GLU A 522 -6.82 1.39 -34.57
N SER A 523 -7.93 1.42 -33.80
CA SER A 523 -9.18 0.82 -34.22
C SER A 523 -10.26 1.88 -34.42
N PHE A 524 -10.95 1.74 -35.54
CA PHE A 524 -12.10 2.57 -35.93
C PHE A 524 -13.43 1.83 -35.73
N LEU A 525 -13.40 0.61 -35.18
CA LEU A 525 -14.57 -0.26 -35.06
C LEU A 525 -15.28 -0.02 -33.72
N VAL A 526 -16.60 0.25 -33.81
CA VAL A 526 -17.43 0.45 -32.62
C VAL A 526 -18.77 -0.27 -32.75
N ARG A 527 -19.35 -0.64 -31.59
CA ARG A 527 -20.75 -1.02 -31.48
C ARG A 527 -21.37 -0.40 -30.23
N ALA A 528 -22.65 -0.05 -30.29
CA ALA A 528 -23.31 0.44 -29.09
C ALA A 528 -23.67 -0.71 -28.15
N ALA A 529 -23.62 -0.46 -26.84
CA ALA A 529 -24.04 -1.44 -25.84
C ALA A 529 -25.51 -1.89 -26.10
N GLY A 530 -25.71 -3.22 -26.25
CA GLY A 530 -27.01 -3.81 -26.57
C GLY A 530 -27.45 -3.67 -28.04
N ASP A 531 -26.55 -3.28 -28.95
CA ASP A 531 -26.77 -3.29 -30.40
C ASP A 531 -25.84 -4.33 -31.04
N GLU A 532 -26.33 -5.13 -31.97
CA GLU A 532 -25.52 -6.12 -32.68
C GLU A 532 -24.74 -5.51 -33.86
N ARG A 533 -25.14 -4.32 -34.30
CA ARG A 533 -24.49 -3.66 -35.45
C ARG A 533 -23.15 -3.09 -35.10
N VAL A 534 -22.15 -3.47 -35.88
CA VAL A 534 -20.82 -2.89 -35.83
C VAL A 534 -20.70 -1.78 -36.88
N TYR A 535 -20.09 -0.69 -36.48
CA TYR A 535 -19.84 0.46 -37.36
C TYR A 535 -18.34 0.72 -37.44
N GLU A 536 -17.91 1.20 -38.59
CA GLU A 536 -16.60 1.80 -38.82
C GLU A 536 -16.74 3.31 -38.80
N ILE A 537 -15.95 4.00 -37.98
CA ILE A 537 -16.00 5.45 -37.82
C ILE A 537 -14.85 6.07 -38.61
N ASN A 538 -15.15 6.94 -39.56
CA ASN A 538 -14.15 7.66 -40.33
C ASN A 538 -13.68 8.94 -39.64
N GLY A 539 -12.51 9.46 -40.03
CA GLY A 539 -11.93 10.70 -39.48
C GLY A 539 -12.80 11.95 -39.70
N ASP A 540 -13.73 11.91 -40.67
CA ASP A 540 -14.75 12.97 -40.91
C ASP A 540 -15.96 12.87 -39.96
N LYS A 541 -15.93 11.99 -38.97
CA LYS A 541 -17.01 11.72 -38.00
C LYS A 541 -18.27 11.10 -38.62
N THR A 542 -18.12 10.34 -39.71
CA THR A 542 -19.19 9.50 -40.25
C THR A 542 -19.09 8.06 -39.75
N LYS A 543 -20.24 7.44 -39.43
CA LYS A 543 -20.36 6.04 -39.11
C LYS A 543 -20.91 5.26 -40.30
N HIS A 544 -20.26 4.12 -40.59
CA HIS A 544 -20.65 3.23 -41.68
C HIS A 544 -21.01 1.87 -41.08
N TRP A 545 -22.27 1.46 -41.24
CA TRP A 545 -22.67 0.13 -40.77
C TRP A 545 -21.98 -0.96 -41.60
N LEU A 546 -21.33 -1.89 -40.92
CA LEU A 546 -20.77 -3.06 -41.54
C LEU A 546 -21.90 -4.09 -41.76
N ASN A 547 -22.65 -3.92 -42.84
CA ASN A 547 -23.79 -4.74 -43.19
C ASN A 547 -23.34 -6.04 -43.89
N MET A 548 -22.75 -6.95 -43.07
CA MET A 548 -22.19 -8.21 -43.49
C MET A 548 -22.34 -9.27 -42.41
N SER A 549 -22.16 -10.56 -42.77
CA SER A 549 -22.17 -11.65 -41.80
C SER A 549 -20.91 -11.65 -40.92
N ALA A 550 -20.95 -12.33 -39.77
CA ALA A 550 -19.81 -12.49 -38.89
C ALA A 550 -18.62 -13.19 -39.58
N GLU A 551 -18.89 -14.13 -40.49
CA GLU A 551 -17.88 -14.76 -41.34
C GLU A 551 -17.24 -13.77 -42.30
N ALA A 552 -18.04 -12.96 -43.01
CA ALA A 552 -17.55 -11.93 -43.91
C ALA A 552 -16.72 -10.88 -43.17
N PHE A 553 -17.11 -10.50 -41.96
CA PHE A 553 -16.36 -9.60 -41.09
C PHE A 553 -14.94 -10.14 -40.83
N SER A 554 -14.82 -11.39 -40.43
CA SER A 554 -13.50 -12.02 -40.16
C SER A 554 -12.68 -12.20 -41.44
N VAL A 555 -13.31 -12.63 -42.55
CA VAL A 555 -12.64 -12.81 -43.85
C VAL A 555 -12.16 -11.46 -44.41
N SER A 556 -12.82 -10.34 -44.08
CA SER A 556 -12.38 -9.00 -44.47
C SER A 556 -11.11 -8.51 -43.76
N GLY A 557 -10.53 -9.34 -42.89
CA GLY A 557 -9.35 -8.99 -42.09
C GLY A 557 -9.66 -8.18 -40.82
N ARG A 558 -10.94 -7.93 -40.53
CA ARG A 558 -11.36 -7.23 -39.31
C ARG A 558 -11.36 -8.19 -38.12
N ARG A 559 -11.07 -7.66 -36.94
CA ARG A 559 -10.96 -8.46 -35.69
C ARG A 559 -12.05 -8.06 -34.71
N TRP A 560 -12.65 -9.04 -34.06
CA TRP A 560 -13.71 -8.82 -33.06
C TRP A 560 -13.20 -8.17 -31.79
N ASP A 561 -11.98 -8.43 -31.40
CA ASP A 561 -11.31 -7.82 -30.25
C ASP A 561 -10.93 -6.34 -30.48
N ALA A 562 -10.93 -5.87 -31.74
CA ALA A 562 -10.76 -4.46 -32.10
C ALA A 562 -12.06 -3.63 -31.97
N VAL A 563 -13.21 -4.27 -31.74
CA VAL A 563 -14.49 -3.58 -31.67
C VAL A 563 -14.71 -2.98 -30.29
N SER A 564 -14.62 -1.66 -30.17
CA SER A 564 -14.89 -0.94 -28.93
C SER A 564 -16.40 -0.85 -28.64
N VAL A 565 -16.79 -1.13 -27.39
CA VAL A 565 -18.18 -0.95 -26.96
C VAL A 565 -18.37 0.51 -26.52
N ILE A 566 -19.29 1.22 -27.15
CA ILE A 566 -19.65 2.61 -26.88
C ILE A 566 -21.09 2.72 -26.37
N ASN A 567 -21.47 3.87 -25.81
CA ASN A 567 -22.88 4.12 -25.50
C ASN A 567 -23.69 4.57 -26.76
N ARG A 568 -25.01 4.57 -26.62
CA ARG A 568 -25.88 4.96 -27.74
C ARG A 568 -25.77 6.45 -28.09
N MET A 569 -25.48 7.33 -27.14
CA MET A 569 -25.34 8.76 -27.38
C MET A 569 -24.12 9.04 -28.27
N GLU A 570 -23.00 8.39 -28.03
CA GLU A 570 -21.81 8.48 -28.89
C GLU A 570 -22.11 7.90 -30.29
N ARG A 571 -22.72 6.71 -30.38
CA ARG A 571 -23.08 6.13 -31.68
C ARG A 571 -23.96 7.10 -32.50
N ASP A 572 -24.96 7.73 -31.88
CA ASP A 572 -25.93 8.60 -32.57
C ASP A 572 -25.35 9.99 -32.85
N PHE A 573 -24.28 10.37 -32.20
CA PHE A 573 -23.53 11.60 -32.45
C PHE A 573 -22.86 11.61 -33.85
N TYR A 574 -22.38 10.46 -34.32
CA TYR A 574 -21.74 10.34 -35.61
C TYR A 574 -22.79 10.39 -36.75
N ALA A 575 -22.50 11.19 -37.78
CA ALA A 575 -23.33 11.24 -38.99
C ALA A 575 -23.37 9.87 -39.68
N THR A 576 -24.51 9.49 -40.24
CA THR A 576 -24.66 8.19 -40.91
C THR A 576 -24.16 8.29 -42.36
N GLY A 577 -23.17 7.49 -42.69
CA GLY A 577 -22.69 7.29 -44.06
C GLY A 577 -23.32 6.06 -44.72
N ALA A 578 -22.84 5.72 -45.91
CA ALA A 578 -23.28 4.54 -46.65
C ALA A 578 -22.85 3.24 -45.94
N ASP A 579 -23.68 2.21 -46.01
CA ASP A 579 -23.33 0.87 -45.49
C ASP A 579 -22.11 0.26 -46.22
N VAL A 580 -21.25 -0.40 -45.47
CA VAL A 580 -20.18 -1.24 -46.03
C VAL A 580 -20.76 -2.64 -46.23
N LYS A 581 -20.73 -3.13 -47.47
CA LYS A 581 -21.18 -4.47 -47.86
C LYS A 581 -19.96 -5.26 -48.34
N PHE A 582 -19.90 -6.54 -47.94
CA PHE A 582 -18.83 -7.46 -48.33
C PHE A 582 -19.40 -8.55 -49.21
#